data_a9de306670fc475d152f6f61d1b59323
#
_entry.id   a9de306670fc475d152f6f61d1b59323
#
_cell.length_a   1.000
_cell.length_b   1.000
_cell.length_c   1.000
_cell.angle_alpha   90.00
_cell.angle_beta   90.00
_cell.angle_gamma   90.00
#
_symmetry.space_group_name_H-M   'P 1'
#
loop_
_entity.id
_entity.type
_entity.pdbx_description
1 polymer ?
#
loop_
_entity_poly.entity_id
_entity_poly.type
_entity_poly.pdbx_seq_one_letter_code
_entity_poly.pdbx_strand_id
1 'polypeptide(L)'
;MKKIVLSIATVSFLLFSCNSGSATSLNESGDVSEKGKLSVETARADLSSGTAGKTVKLTKQDFLEKVMNYEKNQTEWVYEGDKPALIDFYADWCGPCKIAAPILEELAKEYEGKIHIYKVDTQKEGELASVFGIQSIPAFLFVPKDGKPTMSNGIAQTPEETKAMFRQMIDEILLGQKPQGI
;
A
#
# COMPACT_ATOMS: atom_id res chain seq x y z
N MET A 1 -16.96 -38.49 24.60
CA MET A 1 -18.16 -38.23 25.39
C MET A 1 -17.80 -37.34 26.57
N LYS A 2 -17.98 -36.03 26.50
CA LYS A 2 -18.08 -35.12 27.64
C LYS A 2 -18.80 -33.85 27.14
N LYS A 3 -20.08 -33.78 27.48
CA LYS A 3 -20.95 -32.63 27.30
C LYS A 3 -20.67 -31.64 28.42
N ILE A 4 -20.48 -30.37 28.15
CA ILE A 4 -20.54 -29.26 29.13
C ILE A 4 -21.41 -28.16 28.50
N VAL A 5 -22.56 -28.16 28.91
CA VAL A 5 -23.57 -27.31 29.54
C VAL A 5 -23.38 -25.80 29.36
N LEU A 6 -24.40 -25.28 28.71
CA LEU A 6 -24.86 -23.92 28.49
C LEU A 6 -24.96 -23.16 29.83
N SER A 7 -24.51 -21.92 29.89
CA SER A 7 -24.91 -20.96 30.91
C SER A 7 -25.28 -19.63 30.26
N ILE A 8 -26.55 -19.38 30.23
CA ILE A 8 -27.21 -18.13 29.83
C ILE A 8 -27.19 -17.20 31.04
N ALA A 9 -26.57 -16.06 30.92
CA ALA A 9 -26.74 -14.97 31.87
C ALA A 9 -27.35 -13.76 31.16
N THR A 10 -28.65 -13.61 31.37
CA THR A 10 -29.45 -12.42 31.07
C THR A 10 -29.16 -11.34 32.12
N VAL A 11 -28.79 -10.15 31.71
CA VAL A 11 -28.82 -8.96 32.57
C VAL A 11 -29.57 -7.83 31.87
N SER A 12 -30.56 -7.40 32.59
CA SER A 12 -31.63 -6.42 32.44
C SER A 12 -31.18 -5.02 32.05
N PHE A 13 -31.91 -4.49 31.22
CA PHE A 13 -32.51 -3.19 30.92
C PHE A 13 -32.53 -2.19 32.10
N LEU A 14 -31.97 -1.01 31.94
CA LEU A 14 -32.41 0.21 32.61
C LEU A 14 -32.47 1.37 31.62
N LEU A 15 -33.69 1.77 31.35
CA LEU A 15 -34.11 2.99 30.70
C LEU A 15 -33.81 4.19 31.62
N PHE A 16 -33.21 5.21 31.09
CA PHE A 16 -33.27 6.54 31.70
C PHE A 16 -33.85 7.53 30.69
N SER A 17 -34.99 8.05 31.11
CA SER A 17 -35.86 8.97 30.36
C SER A 17 -35.67 10.41 30.85
N CYS A 18 -35.88 11.33 29.90
CA CYS A 18 -36.29 12.74 30.09
C CYS A 18 -35.34 13.77 30.69
N ASN A 19 -35.07 14.83 29.98
CA ASN A 19 -35.78 16.08 30.24
C ASN A 19 -35.71 17.12 29.12
N SER A 20 -36.86 17.74 28.92
CA SER A 20 -37.16 18.84 28.01
C SER A 20 -36.61 20.17 28.53
N GLY A 21 -36.22 21.05 27.66
CA GLY A 21 -35.95 22.46 27.95
C GLY A 21 -36.12 23.32 26.69
N SER A 22 -37.25 24.04 26.67
CA SER A 22 -37.71 24.92 25.58
C SER A 22 -36.96 26.25 25.42
N ALA A 23 -36.96 26.72 24.21
CA ALA A 23 -37.17 28.08 23.69
C ALA A 23 -36.11 29.16 23.95
N THR A 24 -35.58 29.78 22.90
CA THR A 24 -36.09 31.07 22.45
C THR A 24 -35.44 31.47 21.11
N SER A 25 -36.30 31.86 20.20
CA SER A 25 -36.09 32.53 18.93
C SER A 25 -35.21 33.79 19.05
N LEU A 26 -34.38 34.07 18.05
CA LEU A 26 -34.39 35.35 17.32
C LEU A 26 -33.67 35.19 15.99
N ASN A 27 -34.31 35.71 15.05
CA ASN A 27 -34.12 35.91 13.63
C ASN A 27 -32.90 36.81 13.34
N GLU A 28 -32.02 36.44 12.38
CA GLU A 28 -31.52 37.49 11.47
C GLU A 28 -31.03 36.89 10.14
N SER A 29 -31.50 37.49 9.11
CA SER A 29 -31.26 37.23 7.71
C SER A 29 -29.81 37.53 7.30
N GLY A 30 -29.21 36.64 6.50
CA GLY A 30 -27.91 36.87 5.87
C GLY A 30 -27.74 35.92 4.69
N ASP A 31 -28.25 36.35 3.56
CA ASP A 31 -27.98 35.80 2.23
C ASP A 31 -26.50 35.92 1.89
N VAL A 32 -25.79 34.80 1.70
CA VAL A 32 -24.57 34.76 0.89
C VAL A 32 -24.42 33.35 0.24
N SER A 33 -24.82 33.30 -1.04
CA SER A 33 -24.12 32.67 -2.17
C SER A 33 -23.55 31.26 -1.99
N GLU A 34 -24.28 30.35 -2.53
CA GLU A 34 -23.88 29.08 -3.15
C GLU A 34 -22.65 29.25 -4.06
N LYS A 35 -21.46 28.85 -3.55
CA LYS A 35 -20.29 28.55 -4.39
C LYS A 35 -19.25 27.79 -3.58
N GLY A 36 -19.23 26.46 -3.70
CA GLY A 36 -18.19 25.67 -3.03
C GLY A 36 -18.36 24.16 -3.08
N LYS A 37 -18.98 23.62 -4.13
CA LYS A 37 -19.06 22.18 -4.32
C LYS A 37 -18.57 21.77 -5.70
N LEU A 38 -17.32 22.10 -5.98
CA LEU A 38 -16.65 21.60 -7.19
C LEU A 38 -15.14 21.75 -7.02
N SER A 39 -14.46 20.85 -6.35
CA SER A 39 -12.99 20.78 -6.39
C SER A 39 -12.36 19.55 -5.74
N VAL A 40 -13.11 18.50 -5.38
CA VAL A 40 -12.52 17.30 -4.75
C VAL A 40 -12.42 16.12 -5.72
N GLU A 41 -13.16 16.13 -6.80
CA GLU A 41 -13.19 15.04 -7.78
C GLU A 41 -12.12 15.17 -8.88
N THR A 42 -11.62 16.39 -9.13
CA THR A 42 -10.63 16.62 -10.20
C THR A 42 -9.18 16.31 -9.75
N ALA A 43 -8.92 16.19 -8.43
CA ALA A 43 -7.58 15.91 -7.92
C ALA A 43 -7.22 14.40 -7.94
N ARG A 44 -8.20 13.50 -8.12
CA ARG A 44 -7.96 12.05 -8.16
C ARG A 44 -7.59 11.51 -9.55
N ALA A 45 -7.91 12.23 -10.61
CA ALA A 45 -7.64 11.78 -11.99
C ALA A 45 -6.23 12.12 -12.49
N ASP A 46 -5.52 13.08 -11.86
CA ASP A 46 -4.25 13.60 -12.38
C ASP A 46 -3.01 12.91 -11.81
N LEU A 47 -3.15 12.10 -10.76
CA LEU A 47 -2.03 11.32 -10.18
C LEU A 47 -1.73 10.02 -10.94
N SER A 48 -2.66 9.53 -11.76
CA SER A 48 -2.47 8.30 -12.56
C SER A 48 -1.65 8.53 -13.82
N SER A 49 -1.65 9.73 -14.39
CA SER A 49 -0.98 10.04 -15.66
C SER A 49 0.49 10.47 -15.51
N GLY A 50 0.90 10.92 -14.31
CA GLY A 50 2.25 11.47 -14.10
C GLY A 50 3.31 10.44 -13.65
N THR A 51 2.93 9.20 -13.34
CA THR A 51 3.82 8.18 -12.76
C THR A 51 4.16 7.04 -13.72
N ALA A 52 3.62 7.06 -14.93
CA ALA A 52 3.93 6.06 -15.94
C ALA A 52 5.44 6.04 -16.25
N GLY A 53 6.04 4.86 -16.18
CA GLY A 53 7.47 4.67 -16.42
C GLY A 53 8.40 5.27 -15.37
N LYS A 54 7.93 5.52 -14.14
CA LYS A 54 8.73 6.03 -13.01
C LYS A 54 8.46 5.25 -11.74
N THR A 55 9.45 5.23 -10.84
CA THR A 55 9.22 4.74 -9.47
C THR A 55 8.41 5.78 -8.66
N VAL A 56 7.56 5.30 -7.76
CA VAL A 56 6.67 6.14 -6.94
C VAL A 56 6.98 5.92 -5.46
N LYS A 57 7.25 6.99 -4.72
CA LYS A 57 7.40 6.91 -3.26
C LYS A 57 6.02 6.71 -2.63
N LEU A 58 5.94 5.77 -1.68
CA LEU A 58 4.75 5.54 -0.88
C LEU A 58 4.99 5.96 0.57
N THR A 59 4.01 6.66 1.12
CA THR A 59 3.80 6.77 2.55
C THR A 59 3.04 5.53 3.06
N LYS A 60 2.94 5.37 4.39
CA LYS A 60 2.07 4.35 5.00
C LYS A 60 0.64 4.44 4.44
N GLN A 61 0.09 5.65 4.38
CA GLN A 61 -1.27 5.86 3.88
C GLN A 61 -1.42 5.42 2.42
N ASP A 62 -0.47 5.78 1.55
CA ASP A 62 -0.45 5.31 0.16
C ASP A 62 -0.37 3.79 0.06
N PHE A 63 0.42 3.15 0.94
CA PHE A 63 0.54 1.70 0.96
C PHE A 63 -0.78 1.02 1.33
N LEU A 64 -1.48 1.55 2.35
CA LEU A 64 -2.79 1.04 2.77
C LEU A 64 -3.86 1.16 1.67
N GLU A 65 -3.75 2.17 0.82
CA GLU A 65 -4.70 2.42 -0.26
C GLU A 65 -4.35 1.70 -1.58
N LYS A 66 -3.05 1.50 -1.87
CA LYS A 66 -2.57 1.06 -3.20
C LYS A 66 -1.99 -0.35 -3.20
N VAL A 67 -1.61 -0.88 -2.04
CA VAL A 67 -0.96 -2.19 -1.94
C VAL A 67 -1.76 -3.14 -1.06
N MET A 68 -1.84 -2.87 0.24
CA MET A 68 -2.56 -3.71 1.18
C MET A 68 -2.97 -2.93 2.42
N ASN A 69 -4.23 -3.01 2.77
CA ASN A 69 -4.71 -2.46 4.03
C ASN A 69 -4.59 -3.52 5.15
N TYR A 70 -3.41 -3.62 5.76
CA TYR A 70 -3.15 -4.57 6.84
C TYR A 70 -3.85 -4.21 8.16
N GLU A 71 -4.34 -2.99 8.32
CA GLU A 71 -5.14 -2.59 9.48
C GLU A 71 -6.55 -3.18 9.42
N LYS A 72 -7.10 -3.33 8.21
CA LYS A 72 -8.40 -3.96 7.97
C LYS A 72 -8.27 -5.47 7.78
N ASN A 73 -7.23 -5.93 7.07
CA ASN A 73 -7.04 -7.32 6.67
C ASN A 73 -5.84 -7.92 7.44
N GLN A 74 -6.03 -8.23 8.72
CA GLN A 74 -4.95 -8.69 9.60
C GLN A 74 -4.51 -10.15 9.38
N THR A 75 -5.38 -10.97 8.79
CA THR A 75 -5.17 -12.42 8.65
C THR A 75 -4.99 -12.88 7.22
N GLU A 76 -5.38 -12.05 6.25
CA GLU A 76 -5.36 -12.40 4.84
C GLU A 76 -4.66 -11.31 4.03
N TRP A 77 -3.90 -11.75 3.01
CA TRP A 77 -3.34 -10.84 2.03
C TRP A 77 -4.42 -10.44 1.03
N VAL A 78 -4.81 -9.17 1.04
CA VAL A 78 -5.75 -8.57 0.06
C VAL A 78 -5.01 -7.46 -0.67
N TYR A 79 -4.72 -7.68 -1.95
CA TYR A 79 -4.04 -6.69 -2.78
C TYR A 79 -5.03 -5.67 -3.33
N GLU A 80 -4.78 -4.38 -3.07
CA GLU A 80 -5.66 -3.27 -3.46
C GLU A 80 -5.29 -2.65 -4.82
N GLY A 81 -4.11 -2.97 -5.39
CA GLY A 81 -3.62 -2.37 -6.63
C GLY A 81 -4.32 -2.88 -7.89
N ASP A 82 -4.24 -2.10 -8.96
CA ASP A 82 -4.79 -2.43 -10.28
C ASP A 82 -3.87 -3.31 -11.14
N LYS A 83 -2.55 -3.25 -10.88
CA LYS A 83 -1.49 -3.99 -11.58
C LYS A 83 -0.55 -4.64 -10.57
N PRO A 84 0.20 -5.70 -10.94
CA PRO A 84 1.27 -6.23 -10.10
C PRO A 84 2.24 -5.13 -9.68
N ALA A 85 2.87 -5.29 -8.53
CA ALA A 85 3.79 -4.28 -8.02
C ALA A 85 5.09 -4.88 -7.48
N LEU A 86 6.19 -4.11 -7.63
CA LEU A 86 7.46 -4.30 -6.94
C LEU A 86 7.63 -3.15 -5.95
N ILE A 87 7.84 -3.46 -4.66
CA ILE A 87 8.06 -2.47 -3.61
C ILE A 87 9.50 -2.57 -3.11
N ASP A 88 10.27 -1.48 -3.22
CA ASP A 88 11.64 -1.33 -2.73
C ASP A 88 11.62 -0.67 -1.33
N PHE A 89 12.02 -1.42 -0.32
CA PHE A 89 12.29 -0.92 1.02
C PHE A 89 13.75 -0.47 1.11
N TYR A 90 13.97 0.83 1.24
CA TYR A 90 15.29 1.46 1.18
C TYR A 90 15.52 2.45 2.31
N ALA A 91 16.77 2.95 2.40
CA ALA A 91 17.11 4.15 3.16
C ALA A 91 18.20 4.95 2.41
N ASP A 92 18.27 6.26 2.65
CA ASP A 92 19.21 7.15 1.96
C ASP A 92 20.69 6.86 2.25
N TRP A 93 21.01 6.29 3.42
CA TRP A 93 22.37 5.89 3.80
C TRP A 93 22.79 4.52 3.25
N CYS A 94 21.88 3.73 2.72
CA CYS A 94 22.12 2.37 2.26
C CYS A 94 22.88 2.35 0.92
N GLY A 95 24.13 1.90 0.93
CA GLY A 95 24.97 1.79 -0.27
C GLY A 95 24.37 0.92 -1.37
N PRO A 96 24.01 -0.36 -1.10
CA PRO A 96 23.37 -1.24 -2.08
C PRO A 96 22.04 -0.69 -2.63
N CYS A 97 21.27 0.04 -1.81
CA CYS A 97 20.02 0.67 -2.26
C CYS A 97 20.29 1.75 -3.33
N LYS A 98 21.41 2.48 -3.21
CA LYS A 98 21.83 3.46 -4.22
C LYS A 98 22.21 2.84 -5.55
N ILE A 99 22.68 1.59 -5.55
CA ILE A 99 22.95 0.81 -6.77
C ILE A 99 21.63 0.34 -7.38
N ALA A 100 20.69 -0.15 -6.57
CA ALA A 100 19.39 -0.62 -7.05
C ALA A 100 18.52 0.50 -7.61
N ALA A 101 18.58 1.72 -7.04
CA ALA A 101 17.68 2.82 -7.40
C ALA A 101 17.66 3.15 -8.90
N PRO A 102 18.79 3.41 -9.61
CA PRO A 102 18.76 3.68 -11.04
C PRO A 102 18.26 2.48 -11.86
N ILE A 103 18.55 1.25 -11.43
CA ILE A 103 18.08 0.04 -12.09
C ILE A 103 16.55 -0.05 -12.04
N LEU A 104 15.96 0.26 -10.87
CA LEU A 104 14.52 0.28 -10.70
C LEU A 104 13.83 1.37 -11.54
N GLU A 105 14.49 2.55 -11.71
CA GLU A 105 13.98 3.58 -12.62
C GLU A 105 14.01 3.14 -14.10
N GLU A 106 15.03 2.40 -14.50
CA GLU A 106 15.09 1.82 -15.84
C GLU A 106 14.01 0.76 -16.04
N LEU A 107 13.83 -0.13 -15.05
CA LEU A 107 12.80 -1.16 -15.09
C LEU A 107 11.38 -0.56 -15.06
N ALA A 108 11.17 0.55 -14.34
CA ALA A 108 9.89 1.25 -14.35
C ALA A 108 9.51 1.73 -15.77
N LYS A 109 10.48 2.19 -16.55
CA LYS A 109 10.27 2.54 -17.97
C LYS A 109 10.05 1.30 -18.84
N GLU A 110 10.85 0.24 -18.62
CA GLU A 110 10.78 -1.00 -19.41
C GLU A 110 9.44 -1.74 -19.25
N TYR A 111 8.92 -1.72 -18.02
CA TYR A 111 7.64 -2.35 -17.67
C TYR A 111 6.48 -1.36 -17.54
N GLU A 112 6.62 -0.19 -18.16
CA GLU A 112 5.55 0.82 -18.17
C GLU A 112 4.21 0.23 -18.60
N GLY A 113 3.18 0.55 -17.85
CA GLY A 113 1.82 0.05 -18.08
C GLY A 113 1.56 -1.40 -17.65
N LYS A 114 2.61 -2.20 -17.36
CA LYS A 114 2.49 -3.61 -16.96
C LYS A 114 2.52 -3.80 -15.44
N ILE A 115 3.40 -3.10 -14.73
CA ILE A 115 3.55 -3.17 -13.28
C ILE A 115 3.70 -1.78 -12.68
N HIS A 116 3.57 -1.70 -11.36
CA HIS A 116 4.01 -0.54 -10.58
C HIS A 116 5.34 -0.83 -9.89
N ILE A 117 6.23 0.16 -9.80
CA ILE A 117 7.43 0.09 -8.97
C ILE A 117 7.33 1.19 -7.91
N TYR A 118 7.20 0.76 -6.67
CA TYR A 118 7.04 1.60 -5.50
C TYR A 118 8.30 1.63 -4.66
N LYS A 119 8.49 2.70 -3.88
CA LYS A 119 9.62 2.88 -2.96
C LYS A 119 9.12 3.29 -1.59
N VAL A 120 9.58 2.62 -0.55
CA VAL A 120 9.27 2.89 0.86
C VAL A 120 10.55 3.22 1.61
N ASP A 121 10.64 4.44 2.11
CA ASP A 121 11.75 4.88 2.97
C ASP A 121 11.56 4.33 4.39
N THR A 122 12.35 3.32 4.76
CA THR A 122 12.22 2.63 6.05
C THR A 122 12.51 3.52 7.26
N GLN A 123 13.19 4.66 7.09
CA GLN A 123 13.42 5.62 8.16
C GLN A 123 12.19 6.49 8.42
N LYS A 124 11.41 6.78 7.39
CA LYS A 124 10.19 7.56 7.49
C LYS A 124 8.98 6.69 7.82
N GLU A 125 8.94 5.51 7.21
CA GLU A 125 7.84 4.55 7.30
C GLU A 125 8.24 3.34 8.17
N GLY A 126 8.81 3.59 9.36
CA GLY A 126 9.33 2.55 10.25
C GLY A 126 8.29 1.54 10.73
N GLU A 127 7.03 1.98 10.91
CA GLU A 127 5.92 1.09 11.22
C GLU A 127 5.67 0.10 10.07
N LEU A 128 5.61 0.59 8.85
CA LEU A 128 5.41 -0.24 7.67
C LEU A 128 6.55 -1.26 7.51
N ALA A 129 7.80 -0.82 7.68
CA ALA A 129 8.96 -1.72 7.67
C ALA A 129 8.86 -2.81 8.75
N SER A 130 8.37 -2.47 9.94
CA SER A 130 8.16 -3.41 11.04
C SER A 130 7.06 -4.43 10.73
N VAL A 131 5.91 -3.99 10.19
CA VAL A 131 4.79 -4.87 9.82
C VAL A 131 5.23 -5.92 8.79
N PHE A 132 6.10 -5.54 7.84
CA PHE A 132 6.64 -6.46 6.83
C PHE A 132 7.91 -7.19 7.29
N GLY A 133 8.32 -7.03 8.54
CA GLY A 133 9.47 -7.73 9.11
C GLY A 133 10.79 -7.40 8.40
N ILE A 134 10.96 -6.16 7.91
CA ILE A 134 12.18 -5.74 7.22
C ILE A 134 13.33 -5.64 8.20
N GLN A 135 14.25 -6.62 8.16
CA GLN A 135 15.43 -6.68 9.03
C GLN A 135 16.71 -6.18 8.35
N SER A 136 16.73 -6.17 7.04
CA SER A 136 17.85 -5.69 6.23
C SER A 136 17.35 -5.01 4.97
N ILE A 137 18.12 -4.03 4.46
CA ILE A 137 17.83 -3.29 3.23
C ILE A 137 19.03 -3.37 2.27
N PRO A 138 18.78 -3.35 0.96
CA PRO A 138 17.47 -3.27 0.31
C PRO A 138 16.67 -4.57 0.48
N ALA A 139 15.35 -4.43 0.61
CA ALA A 139 14.41 -5.54 0.57
C ALA A 139 13.32 -5.24 -0.47
N PHE A 140 12.92 -6.27 -1.20
CA PHE A 140 12.02 -6.11 -2.34
C PHE A 140 10.82 -7.03 -2.18
N LEU A 141 9.62 -6.45 -2.14
CA LEU A 141 8.37 -7.18 -2.08
C LEU A 141 7.75 -7.25 -3.48
N PHE A 142 7.70 -8.45 -4.04
CA PHE A 142 7.06 -8.73 -5.32
C PHE A 142 5.61 -9.12 -5.06
N VAL A 143 4.69 -8.30 -5.53
CA VAL A 143 3.23 -8.46 -5.33
C VAL A 143 2.59 -8.78 -6.67
N PRO A 144 2.30 -10.07 -6.96
CA PRO A 144 1.52 -10.43 -8.13
C PRO A 144 0.09 -9.91 -8.04
N LYS A 145 -0.61 -9.78 -9.16
CA LYS A 145 -2.02 -9.35 -9.15
C LYS A 145 -2.88 -10.34 -8.36
N ASP A 146 -2.61 -11.63 -8.53
CA ASP A 146 -3.28 -12.71 -7.84
C ASP A 146 -2.27 -13.58 -7.09
N GLY A 147 -2.61 -13.97 -5.86
CA GLY A 147 -1.74 -14.81 -5.05
C GLY A 147 -1.02 -14.09 -3.93
N LYS A 148 0.02 -14.74 -3.40
CA LYS A 148 0.76 -14.23 -2.25
C LYS A 148 2.01 -13.47 -2.69
N PRO A 149 2.40 -12.41 -1.96
CA PRO A 149 3.64 -11.70 -2.24
C PRO A 149 4.87 -12.54 -1.91
N THR A 150 5.98 -12.21 -2.55
CA THR A 150 7.29 -12.84 -2.32
C THR A 150 8.30 -11.77 -1.93
N MET A 151 9.04 -11.99 -0.83
CA MET A 151 10.11 -11.10 -0.38
C MET A 151 11.46 -11.59 -0.89
N SER A 152 12.30 -10.66 -1.37
CA SER A 152 13.70 -10.87 -1.70
C SER A 152 14.55 -9.81 -1.01
N ASN A 153 15.81 -10.14 -0.67
CA ASN A 153 16.70 -9.20 0.01
C ASN A 153 18.04 -9.09 -0.74
N GLY A 154 18.61 -7.89 -0.70
CA GLY A 154 19.91 -7.62 -1.31
C GLY A 154 19.87 -7.46 -2.82
N ILE A 155 21.04 -7.32 -3.40
CA ILE A 155 21.30 -7.20 -4.85
C ILE A 155 22.36 -8.21 -5.26
N ALA A 156 22.53 -8.45 -6.57
CA ALA A 156 23.63 -9.25 -7.11
C ALA A 156 24.98 -8.49 -7.04
N GLN A 157 26.05 -9.14 -7.46
CA GLN A 157 27.41 -8.59 -7.33
C GLN A 157 27.66 -7.40 -8.25
N THR A 158 27.01 -7.38 -9.43
CA THR A 158 27.12 -6.29 -10.39
C THR A 158 25.76 -5.66 -10.68
N PRO A 159 25.72 -4.40 -11.15
CA PRO A 159 24.48 -3.74 -11.59
C PRO A 159 23.76 -4.52 -12.69
N GLU A 160 24.51 -5.09 -13.64
CA GLU A 160 23.97 -5.86 -14.76
C GLU A 160 23.29 -7.15 -14.28
N GLU A 161 23.95 -7.90 -13.38
CA GLU A 161 23.35 -9.08 -12.75
C GLU A 161 22.15 -8.73 -11.90
N THR A 162 22.20 -7.60 -11.18
CA THR A 162 21.07 -7.09 -10.40
C THR A 162 19.88 -6.80 -11.30
N LYS A 163 20.09 -6.15 -12.44
CA LYS A 163 19.03 -5.87 -13.40
C LYS A 163 18.45 -7.14 -14.00
N ALA A 164 19.31 -8.10 -14.35
CA ALA A 164 18.89 -9.40 -14.87
C ALA A 164 18.05 -10.17 -13.84
N MET A 165 18.48 -10.20 -12.58
CA MET A 165 17.77 -10.79 -11.47
C MET A 165 16.36 -10.18 -11.30
N PHE A 166 16.26 -8.86 -11.28
CA PHE A 166 14.96 -8.19 -11.16
C PHE A 166 14.03 -8.47 -12.35
N ARG A 167 14.56 -8.46 -13.58
CA ARG A 167 13.76 -8.83 -14.77
C ARG A 167 13.20 -10.24 -14.64
N GLN A 168 14.04 -11.19 -14.29
CA GLN A 168 13.60 -12.57 -14.10
C GLN A 168 12.50 -12.65 -13.04
N MET A 169 12.69 -12.04 -11.87
CA MET A 169 11.68 -12.06 -10.80
C MET A 169 10.40 -11.33 -11.18
N ILE A 170 10.48 -10.22 -11.91
CA ILE A 170 9.31 -9.51 -12.45
C ILE A 170 8.55 -10.41 -13.42
N ASP A 171 9.24 -10.99 -14.37
CA ASP A 171 8.62 -11.84 -15.40
C ASP A 171 7.98 -13.08 -14.79
N GLU A 172 8.70 -13.79 -13.91
CA GLU A 172 8.21 -15.02 -13.30
C GLU A 172 7.13 -14.79 -12.24
N ILE A 173 7.36 -13.88 -11.28
CA ILE A 173 6.50 -13.71 -10.11
C ILE A 173 5.34 -12.76 -10.41
N LEU A 174 5.62 -11.62 -11.05
CA LEU A 174 4.60 -10.58 -11.26
C LEU A 174 3.78 -10.82 -12.53
N LEU A 175 4.42 -11.30 -13.61
CA LEU A 175 3.78 -11.46 -14.91
C LEU A 175 3.44 -12.92 -15.25
N GLY A 176 3.85 -13.89 -14.40
CA GLY A 176 3.56 -15.32 -14.58
C GLY A 176 4.20 -15.91 -15.84
N GLN A 177 5.24 -15.29 -16.37
CA GLN A 177 5.95 -15.78 -17.54
C GLN A 177 6.88 -16.92 -17.13
N LYS A 178 6.87 -18.01 -17.91
CA LYS A 178 7.83 -19.10 -17.67
C LYS A 178 9.25 -18.63 -18.00
N PRO A 179 10.28 -19.07 -17.23
CA PRO A 179 11.67 -18.80 -17.59
C PRO A 179 11.90 -19.18 -19.05
N GLN A 180 12.41 -18.24 -19.83
CA GLN A 180 12.86 -18.58 -21.18
C GLN A 180 14.10 -19.44 -21.00
N GLY A 181 13.99 -20.74 -21.28
CA GLY A 181 15.08 -21.70 -21.13
C GLY A 181 16.37 -21.21 -21.77
N ILE A 182 17.44 -21.30 -21.02
CA ILE A 182 18.83 -21.14 -21.48
C ILE A 182 19.18 -22.37 -22.31
#